data_aa05b129bafdeadc7716c4f4c3abf9c6
#
_entry.id   aa05b129bafdeadc7716c4f4c3abf9c6
#
_cell.length_a   1.000
_cell.length_b   1.000
_cell.length_c   1.000
_cell.angle_alpha   90.00
_cell.angle_beta   90.00
_cell.angle_gamma   90.00
#
_symmetry.space_group_name_H-M   'P 1'
#
loop_
_entity.id
_entity.type
_entity.pdbx_description
1 polymer ?
#
loop_
_entity_poly.entity_id
_entity_poly.type
_entity_poly.pdbx_seq_one_letter_code
_entity_poly.pdbx_strand_id
1 'polypeptide(L)'
;MIRIVLAAFAALSLATPAWAQEKAAVLYKAEGCGCCDGHADHLRANGYKVRVVELADLEPIKKKHGVPAAQAGCHTIEVGGYVVEGHVPAKIIDRLLAEKPPIRGISLPGMPEGSPGMGGAKVEPFTVEELGSGKVFAVD
;
A
#
# COMPACT_ATOMS: atom_id res chain seq x y z
N MET A 1 20.71 38.15 54.83
CA MET A 1 19.40 37.62 54.43
C MET A 1 19.36 37.59 52.89
N ILE A 2 19.67 36.44 52.27
CA ILE A 2 19.70 36.27 50.80
C ILE A 2 18.36 35.68 50.40
N ARG A 3 17.56 36.41 49.61
CA ARG A 3 16.31 35.93 49.04
C ARG A 3 16.57 35.21 47.72
N ILE A 4 16.43 33.88 47.71
CA ILE A 4 16.51 33.07 46.50
C ILE A 4 15.15 33.17 45.81
N VAL A 5 15.09 33.79 44.64
CA VAL A 5 13.93 33.82 43.77
C VAL A 5 14.04 32.58 42.83
N LEU A 6 13.19 31.59 43.09
CA LEU A 6 13.02 30.44 42.20
C LEU A 6 12.16 30.85 41.00
N ALA A 7 12.78 31.01 39.84
CA ALA A 7 12.06 31.20 38.59
C ALA A 7 11.62 29.82 38.07
N ALA A 8 10.31 29.56 38.11
CA ALA A 8 9.71 28.39 37.50
C ALA A 8 9.65 28.58 35.98
N PHE A 9 10.47 27.84 35.23
CA PHE A 9 10.36 27.75 33.78
C PHE A 9 9.24 26.77 33.42
N ALA A 10 8.08 27.31 33.03
CA ALA A 10 7.01 26.49 32.42
C ALA A 10 7.43 26.10 31.00
N ALA A 11 7.80 24.82 30.79
CA ALA A 11 8.05 24.27 29.48
C ALA A 11 6.72 24.12 28.72
N LEU A 12 6.45 25.04 27.81
CA LEU A 12 5.32 24.99 26.91
C LEU A 12 5.63 23.94 25.82
N SER A 13 5.09 22.72 26.00
CA SER A 13 5.20 21.64 25.00
C SER A 13 4.39 22.02 23.77
N LEU A 14 5.03 22.49 22.71
CA LEU A 14 4.42 22.67 21.38
C LEU A 14 4.11 21.30 20.81
N ALA A 15 2.87 20.83 20.97
CA ALA A 15 2.36 19.68 20.25
C ALA A 15 2.29 20.04 18.75
N THR A 16 3.27 19.57 17.97
CA THR A 16 3.21 19.66 16.52
C THR A 16 2.03 18.83 16.02
N PRO A 17 1.12 19.39 15.20
CA PRO A 17 0.05 18.59 14.61
C PRO A 17 0.69 17.48 13.77
N ALA A 18 0.38 16.24 14.09
CA ALA A 18 0.72 15.10 13.24
C ALA A 18 -0.10 15.28 11.94
N TRP A 19 0.52 15.83 10.93
CA TRP A 19 -0.06 15.87 9.58
C TRP A 19 -0.22 14.42 9.16
N ALA A 20 -1.48 13.96 9.02
CA ALA A 20 -1.77 12.66 8.45
C ALA A 20 -1.08 12.61 7.09
N GLN A 21 -0.02 11.80 6.97
CA GLN A 21 0.73 11.69 5.73
C GLN A 21 -0.22 11.18 4.66
N GLU A 22 -0.44 12.01 3.66
CA GLU A 22 -1.35 11.71 2.57
C GLU A 22 -0.88 10.43 1.86
N LYS A 23 -1.74 9.40 1.87
CA LYS A 23 -1.46 8.11 1.25
C LYS A 23 -1.65 8.22 -0.27
N ALA A 24 -0.73 8.88 -0.97
CA ALA A 24 -0.76 9.00 -2.41
C ALA A 24 -0.30 7.69 -3.06
N ALA A 25 -1.07 7.21 -4.04
CA ALA A 25 -0.78 6.00 -4.80
C ALA A 25 -1.01 6.22 -6.30
N VAL A 26 -0.22 5.55 -7.11
CA VAL A 26 -0.40 5.49 -8.56
C VAL A 26 -0.67 4.05 -8.95
N LEU A 27 -1.83 3.78 -9.53
CA LEU A 27 -2.25 2.45 -9.98
C LEU A 27 -2.17 2.39 -11.50
N TYR A 28 -1.30 1.54 -12.01
CA TYR A 28 -1.14 1.23 -13.43
C TYR A 28 -1.94 -0.01 -13.78
N LYS A 29 -2.88 0.10 -14.69
CA LYS A 29 -3.75 -0.99 -15.13
C LYS A 29 -3.86 -1.06 -16.66
N ALA A 30 -4.28 -2.21 -17.17
CA ALA A 30 -4.70 -2.33 -18.57
C ALA A 30 -6.03 -1.60 -18.80
N GLU A 31 -6.26 -1.13 -20.03
CA GLU A 31 -7.52 -0.56 -20.44
C GLU A 31 -8.67 -1.57 -20.21
N GLY A 32 -9.82 -1.08 -19.71
CA GLY A 32 -11.00 -1.89 -19.47
C GLY A 32 -10.93 -2.87 -18.28
N CYS A 33 -9.89 -2.82 -17.45
CA CYS A 33 -9.77 -3.68 -16.27
C CYS A 33 -10.70 -3.21 -15.13
N GLY A 34 -11.94 -3.72 -15.10
CA GLY A 34 -12.94 -3.31 -14.11
C GLY A 34 -12.60 -3.72 -12.68
N CYS A 35 -11.99 -4.90 -12.46
CA CYS A 35 -11.54 -5.30 -11.12
C CYS A 35 -10.43 -4.39 -10.58
N CYS A 36 -9.59 -3.83 -11.45
CA CYS A 36 -8.56 -2.86 -11.09
C CYS A 36 -9.20 -1.53 -10.63
N ASP A 37 -10.27 -1.10 -11.30
CA ASP A 37 -11.04 0.09 -10.87
C ASP A 37 -11.69 -0.16 -9.51
N GLY A 38 -12.27 -1.34 -9.30
CA GLY A 38 -12.80 -1.75 -7.99
C GLY A 38 -11.74 -1.75 -6.88
N HIS A 39 -10.50 -2.14 -7.19
CA HIS A 39 -9.41 -2.04 -6.23
C HIS A 39 -9.01 -0.58 -5.95
N ALA A 40 -8.96 0.26 -6.98
CA ALA A 40 -8.70 1.69 -6.79
C ALA A 40 -9.77 2.34 -5.88
N ASP A 41 -11.04 1.98 -6.05
CA ASP A 41 -12.13 2.47 -5.22
C ASP A 41 -12.06 1.94 -3.78
N HIS A 42 -11.67 0.68 -3.59
CA HIS A 42 -11.37 0.13 -2.26
C HIS A 42 -10.27 0.93 -1.55
N LEU A 43 -9.19 1.24 -2.24
CA LEU A 43 -8.10 2.05 -1.67
C LEU A 43 -8.58 3.47 -1.35
N ARG A 44 -9.34 4.12 -2.23
CA ARG A 44 -9.92 5.44 -1.97
C ARG A 44 -10.83 5.45 -0.74
N ALA A 45 -11.67 4.42 -0.58
CA ALA A 45 -12.52 4.24 0.60
C ALA A 45 -11.73 4.06 1.90
N ASN A 46 -10.45 3.64 1.80
CA ASN A 46 -9.52 3.50 2.92
C ASN A 46 -8.51 4.66 3.05
N GLY A 47 -8.84 5.82 2.47
CA GLY A 47 -8.10 7.07 2.66
C GLY A 47 -6.89 7.26 1.75
N TYR A 48 -6.75 6.47 0.68
CA TYR A 48 -5.72 6.67 -0.33
C TYR A 48 -6.16 7.69 -1.38
N LYS A 49 -5.25 8.54 -1.83
CA LYS A 49 -5.42 9.34 -3.05
C LYS A 49 -4.86 8.55 -4.23
N VAL A 50 -5.72 7.85 -4.95
CA VAL A 50 -5.32 6.98 -6.05
C VAL A 50 -5.45 7.69 -7.38
N ARG A 51 -4.33 7.86 -8.09
CA ARG A 51 -4.27 8.22 -9.50
C ARG A 51 -4.19 6.94 -10.32
N VAL A 52 -5.14 6.73 -11.20
CA VAL A 52 -5.17 5.60 -12.14
C VAL A 52 -4.48 6.01 -13.44
N VAL A 53 -3.63 5.13 -13.96
CA VAL A 53 -2.96 5.27 -15.26
C VAL A 53 -3.28 4.02 -16.08
N GLU A 54 -3.99 4.20 -17.19
CA GLU A 54 -4.27 3.12 -18.13
C GLU A 54 -3.13 2.99 -19.14
N LEU A 55 -2.71 1.77 -19.37
CA LEU A 55 -1.62 1.42 -20.28
C LEU A 55 -2.08 0.29 -21.22
N ALA A 56 -1.71 0.40 -22.50
CA ALA A 56 -1.93 -0.67 -23.47
C ALA A 56 -1.11 -1.93 -23.13
N ASP A 57 0.05 -1.73 -22.48
CA ASP A 57 0.94 -2.82 -22.06
C ASP A 57 1.51 -2.52 -20.67
N LEU A 58 1.38 -3.48 -19.74
CA LEU A 58 1.89 -3.39 -18.37
C LEU A 58 3.30 -3.96 -18.20
N GLU A 59 3.81 -4.71 -19.17
CA GLU A 59 5.13 -5.34 -19.06
C GLU A 59 6.26 -4.35 -18.79
N PRO A 60 6.31 -3.16 -19.42
CA PRO A 60 7.37 -2.20 -19.13
C PRO A 60 7.38 -1.74 -17.67
N ILE A 61 6.20 -1.48 -17.06
CA ILE A 61 6.12 -1.06 -15.66
C ILE A 61 6.43 -2.21 -14.70
N LYS A 62 5.96 -3.42 -14.97
CA LYS A 62 6.28 -4.62 -14.19
C LYS A 62 7.78 -4.91 -14.23
N LYS A 63 8.40 -4.84 -15.41
CA LYS A 63 9.85 -5.01 -15.58
C LYS A 63 10.65 -3.93 -14.86
N LYS A 64 10.24 -2.66 -14.97
CA LYS A 64 10.85 -1.54 -14.23
C LYS A 64 10.92 -1.84 -12.74
N HIS A 65 9.87 -2.40 -12.19
CA HIS A 65 9.75 -2.72 -10.77
C HIS A 65 10.25 -4.11 -10.38
N GLY A 66 10.71 -4.91 -11.36
CA GLY A 66 11.22 -6.25 -11.14
C GLY A 66 10.16 -7.19 -10.56
N VAL A 67 8.93 -7.09 -11.06
CA VAL A 67 7.83 -8.00 -10.69
C VAL A 67 8.08 -9.36 -11.34
N PRO A 68 8.25 -10.44 -10.55
CA PRO A 68 8.40 -11.78 -11.12
C PRO A 68 7.09 -12.23 -11.77
N ALA A 69 7.17 -12.99 -12.86
CA ALA A 69 5.98 -13.49 -13.55
C ALA A 69 5.04 -14.30 -12.64
N ALA A 70 5.59 -15.08 -11.69
CA ALA A 70 4.81 -15.84 -10.73
C ALA A 70 4.05 -14.98 -9.71
N GLN A 71 4.44 -13.72 -9.54
CA GLN A 71 3.83 -12.77 -8.61
C GLN A 71 3.05 -11.67 -9.32
N ALA A 72 2.99 -11.69 -10.65
CA ALA A 72 2.31 -10.69 -11.46
C ALA A 72 0.79 -10.80 -11.31
N GLY A 73 0.14 -9.66 -11.07
CA GLY A 73 -1.31 -9.49 -11.07
C GLY A 73 -1.80 -8.68 -12.28
N CYS A 74 -3.05 -8.23 -12.24
CA CYS A 74 -3.63 -7.44 -13.32
C CYS A 74 -3.29 -5.95 -13.28
N HIS A 75 -2.67 -5.47 -12.20
CA HIS A 75 -2.22 -4.08 -12.06
C HIS A 75 -1.05 -3.98 -11.08
N THR A 76 -0.32 -2.87 -11.19
CA THR A 76 0.83 -2.53 -10.35
C THR A 76 0.57 -1.18 -9.69
N ILE A 77 0.88 -1.04 -8.39
CA ILE A 77 0.70 0.20 -7.64
C ILE A 77 2.06 0.67 -7.11
N GLU A 78 2.34 1.94 -7.29
CA GLU A 78 3.42 2.66 -6.59
C GLU A 78 2.83 3.42 -5.40
N VAL A 79 3.31 3.16 -4.18
CA VAL A 79 2.83 3.80 -2.96
C VAL A 79 3.92 3.88 -1.89
N GLY A 80 4.20 5.07 -1.35
CA GLY A 80 5.15 5.26 -0.27
C GLY A 80 6.57 4.73 -0.53
N GLY A 81 6.98 4.66 -1.79
CA GLY A 81 8.27 4.09 -2.21
C GLY A 81 8.26 2.57 -2.42
N TYR A 82 7.13 1.92 -2.19
CA TYR A 82 6.93 0.48 -2.40
C TYR A 82 6.14 0.18 -3.67
N VAL A 83 6.28 -1.05 -4.13
CA VAL A 83 5.46 -1.64 -5.19
C VAL A 83 4.44 -2.60 -4.57
N VAL A 84 3.19 -2.48 -4.96
CA VAL A 84 2.12 -3.40 -4.58
C VAL A 84 1.54 -4.01 -5.85
N GLU A 85 1.58 -5.32 -5.94
CA GLU A 85 1.15 -6.07 -7.11
C GLU A 85 -0.12 -6.84 -6.82
N GLY A 86 -1.14 -6.67 -7.67
CA GLY A 86 -2.45 -7.32 -7.51
C GLY A 86 -3.33 -6.70 -6.43
N HIS A 87 -4.36 -7.43 -6.02
CA HIS A 87 -5.49 -6.95 -5.20
C HIS A 87 -5.24 -7.01 -3.68
N VAL A 88 -4.11 -6.46 -3.23
CA VAL A 88 -3.71 -6.46 -1.80
C VAL A 88 -4.66 -5.59 -0.98
N PRO A 89 -5.25 -6.11 0.13
CA PRO A 89 -6.11 -5.32 1.00
C PRO A 89 -5.43 -4.08 1.58
N ALA A 90 -6.16 -2.96 1.66
CA ALA A 90 -5.65 -1.67 2.14
C ALA A 90 -4.97 -1.78 3.52
N LYS A 91 -5.52 -2.57 4.45
CA LYS A 91 -4.93 -2.77 5.79
C LYS A 91 -3.52 -3.38 5.75
N ILE A 92 -3.23 -4.22 4.75
CA ILE A 92 -1.89 -4.82 4.58
C ILE A 92 -0.93 -3.79 3.97
N ILE A 93 -1.41 -2.96 3.04
CA ILE A 93 -0.63 -1.84 2.52
C ILE A 93 -0.34 -0.82 3.64
N ASP A 94 -1.31 -0.54 4.53
CA ASP A 94 -1.11 0.31 5.70
C ASP A 94 -0.01 -0.24 6.62
N ARG A 95 -0.01 -1.56 6.86
CA ARG A 95 1.02 -2.24 7.63
C ARG A 95 2.41 -2.08 6.97
N LEU A 96 2.50 -2.30 5.65
CA LEU A 96 3.74 -2.10 4.89
C LEU A 96 4.30 -0.69 5.07
N LEU A 97 3.43 0.33 4.93
CA LEU A 97 3.81 1.74 5.06
C LEU A 97 4.20 2.12 6.50
N ALA A 98 3.62 1.48 7.50
CA ALA A 98 3.92 1.71 8.92
C ALA A 98 5.23 1.02 9.35
N GLU A 99 5.43 -0.25 8.99
CA GLU A 99 6.60 -1.05 9.37
C GLU A 99 7.86 -0.67 8.59
N LYS A 100 7.72 -0.17 7.36
CA LYS A 100 8.81 0.25 6.46
C LYS A 100 9.94 -0.80 6.36
N PRO A 101 9.61 -2.07 6.07
CA PRO A 101 10.62 -3.11 5.95
C PRO A 101 11.54 -2.85 4.76
N PRO A 102 12.80 -3.36 4.77
CA PRO A 102 13.76 -3.18 3.69
C PRO A 102 13.49 -4.13 2.51
N ILE A 103 12.25 -4.13 2.00
CA ILE A 103 11.80 -4.90 0.84
C ILE A 103 11.38 -3.98 -0.29
N ARG A 104 11.29 -4.48 -1.51
CA ARG A 104 10.85 -3.70 -2.67
C ARG A 104 9.34 -3.43 -2.66
N GLY A 105 8.58 -4.39 -2.18
CA GLY A 105 7.12 -4.35 -2.18
C GLY A 105 6.49 -5.69 -1.81
N ILE A 106 5.21 -5.79 -2.07
CA ILE A 106 4.39 -6.97 -1.75
C ILE A 106 3.48 -7.34 -2.92
N SER A 107 3.07 -8.59 -2.98
CA SER A 107 2.16 -9.12 -4.00
C SER A 107 1.08 -10.00 -3.38
N LEU A 108 -0.12 -9.97 -3.95
CA LEU A 108 -1.15 -11.00 -3.77
C LEU A 108 -1.26 -11.79 -5.07
N PRO A 109 -0.51 -12.90 -5.21
CA PRO A 109 -0.52 -13.70 -6.44
C PRO A 109 -1.88 -14.37 -6.69
N GLY A 110 -2.16 -14.68 -7.96
CA GLY A 110 -3.31 -15.50 -8.34
C GLY A 110 -4.66 -14.78 -8.34
N MET A 111 -4.74 -13.52 -7.91
CA MET A 111 -5.97 -12.72 -7.92
C MET A 111 -7.17 -13.48 -7.31
N PRO A 112 -7.09 -13.91 -6.03
CA PRO A 112 -8.11 -14.76 -5.44
C PRO A 112 -9.47 -14.06 -5.36
N GLU A 113 -10.54 -14.85 -5.51
CA GLU A 113 -11.91 -14.38 -5.33
C GLU A 113 -12.11 -13.73 -3.96
N GLY A 114 -12.96 -12.70 -3.92
CA GLY A 114 -13.23 -11.93 -2.70
C GLY A 114 -12.10 -10.99 -2.26
N SER A 115 -10.97 -10.94 -2.99
CA SER A 115 -9.98 -9.88 -2.77
C SER A 115 -10.52 -8.53 -3.25
N PRO A 116 -10.05 -7.40 -2.70
CA PRO A 116 -10.62 -6.08 -3.00
C PRO A 116 -10.69 -5.77 -4.50
N GLY A 117 -11.89 -5.49 -5.01
CA GLY A 117 -12.15 -5.25 -6.44
C GLY A 117 -12.43 -6.51 -7.26
N MET A 118 -12.10 -7.69 -6.75
CA MET A 118 -12.50 -8.97 -7.35
C MET A 118 -13.90 -9.35 -6.91
N GLY A 119 -14.64 -10.05 -7.79
CA GLY A 119 -15.91 -10.65 -7.41
C GLY A 119 -15.74 -11.90 -6.54
N GLY A 120 -16.90 -12.46 -6.13
CA GLY A 120 -16.94 -13.70 -5.34
C GLY A 120 -16.81 -13.46 -3.84
N ALA A 121 -16.81 -14.55 -3.08
CA ALA A 121 -16.64 -14.53 -1.63
C ALA A 121 -15.22 -14.94 -1.24
N LYS A 122 -14.68 -14.33 -0.20
CA LYS A 122 -13.44 -14.77 0.39
C LYS A 122 -13.66 -16.14 1.07
N VAL A 123 -13.10 -17.19 0.47
CA VAL A 123 -13.23 -18.58 0.96
C VAL A 123 -12.02 -19.08 1.72
N GLU A 124 -10.89 -18.39 1.59
CA GLU A 124 -9.62 -18.71 2.26
C GLU A 124 -8.86 -17.44 2.62
N PRO A 125 -7.90 -17.51 3.56
CA PRO A 125 -7.03 -16.37 3.88
C PRO A 125 -6.20 -15.96 2.66
N PHE A 126 -6.01 -14.65 2.47
CA PHE A 126 -5.12 -14.13 1.44
C PHE A 126 -3.67 -14.19 1.92
N THR A 127 -2.83 -14.91 1.20
CA THR A 127 -1.39 -14.93 1.47
C THR A 127 -0.71 -13.87 0.63
N VAL A 128 -0.25 -12.81 1.30
CA VAL A 128 0.50 -11.71 0.69
C VAL A 128 1.98 -11.97 0.86
N GLU A 129 2.73 -11.91 -0.23
CA GLU A 129 4.14 -12.24 -0.31
C GLU A 129 5.01 -10.99 -0.48
N GLU A 130 6.25 -11.05 -0.02
CA GLU A 130 7.29 -10.10 -0.39
C GLU A 130 7.61 -10.22 -1.88
N LEU A 131 7.62 -9.11 -2.59
CA LEU A 131 7.90 -9.06 -4.01
C LEU A 131 9.34 -9.49 -4.32
N GLY A 132 9.47 -10.52 -5.13
CA GLY A 132 10.75 -11.09 -5.56
C GLY A 132 11.24 -12.25 -4.71
N SER A 133 11.12 -12.22 -3.39
CA SER A 133 11.55 -13.32 -2.52
C SER A 133 10.50 -14.43 -2.37
N GLY A 134 9.22 -14.10 -2.53
CA GLY A 134 8.11 -15.00 -2.29
C GLY A 134 7.88 -15.36 -0.81
N LYS A 135 8.59 -14.73 0.11
CA LYS A 135 8.35 -14.94 1.55
C LYS A 135 7.02 -14.35 1.94
N VAL A 136 6.31 -15.03 2.85
CA VAL A 136 5.04 -14.53 3.36
C VAL A 136 5.26 -13.24 4.16
N PHE A 137 4.64 -12.14 3.71
CA PHE A 137 4.61 -10.87 4.42
C PHE A 137 3.43 -10.81 5.39
N ALA A 138 2.25 -11.25 4.95
CA ALA A 138 1.03 -11.25 5.75
C ALA A 138 0.07 -12.34 5.30
N VAL A 139 -0.78 -12.76 6.22
CA VAL A 139 -1.96 -13.59 5.95
C VAL A 139 -3.17 -12.84 6.47
N ASP A 140 -4.21 -12.70 5.63
CA ASP A 140 -5.41 -11.91 5.93
C ASP A 140 -6.65 -12.79 6.07
#